data_92025b0123dd3153970cf2fc6c7ac6e9
#
_entry.id   92025b0123dd3153970cf2fc6c7ac6e9
#
_cell.length_a   1.000
_cell.length_b   1.000
_cell.length_c   1.000
_cell.angle_alpha   90.00
_cell.angle_beta   90.00
_cell.angle_gamma   90.00
#
_symmetry.space_group_name_H-M   'P 1'
#
loop_
_entity.id
_entity.type
_entity.pdbx_description
1 polymer ?
#
loop_
_entity_poly.entity_id
_entity_poly.type
_entity_poly.pdbx_seq_one_letter_code
_entity_poly.pdbx_strand_id
1 'polypeptide(L)'
;MFAMIIYVQNLLIKHFSNLRDLDKITPEDMIQSYEVNCVGPLFLARELLPLLKAAVNPEQPKFNINQAAIIMMSTAVASIEENSGGGIYPYRSSKSALNMAMKSLSVDLKETGILVMAMHPGWVKTRMGGPNALIDTETCCSGMIETLNSLTEKDHGAFLRYNNTTIPW
;
A
#
# COMPACT_ATOMS: atom_id res chain seq x y z
N MET A 1 -22.66 -8.14 -10.85
CA MET A 1 -22.16 -6.95 -10.11
C MET A 1 -20.64 -6.96 -10.24
N PHE A 2 -20.02 -5.87 -10.70
CA PHE A 2 -18.57 -5.81 -10.88
C PHE A 2 -17.94 -5.33 -9.58
N ALA A 3 -16.94 -6.04 -9.06
CA ALA A 3 -16.11 -5.56 -7.97
C ALA A 3 -15.31 -4.33 -8.44
N MET A 4 -15.25 -3.28 -7.63
CA MET A 4 -14.39 -2.14 -7.87
C MET A 4 -13.21 -2.16 -6.91
N ILE A 5 -12.06 -2.56 -7.41
CA ILE A 5 -10.81 -2.57 -6.65
C ILE A 5 -9.95 -1.41 -7.15
N ILE A 6 -9.60 -0.50 -6.25
CA ILE A 6 -8.59 0.53 -6.53
C ILE A 6 -7.25 0.02 -6.03
N TYR A 7 -6.41 -0.29 -7.00
CA TYR A 7 -5.02 -0.64 -6.75
C TYR A 7 -4.17 0.60 -6.99
N VAL A 8 -3.71 1.23 -5.91
CA VAL A 8 -2.94 2.47 -6.02
C VAL A 8 -1.47 2.16 -5.87
N GLN A 9 -0.77 2.10 -6.99
CA GLN A 9 0.68 1.97 -7.02
C GLN A 9 1.29 3.25 -7.58
N ASN A 10 1.87 4.07 -6.72
CA ASN A 10 2.71 5.18 -7.12
C ASN A 10 4.12 4.96 -6.62
N LEU A 11 5.08 5.19 -7.49
CA LEU A 11 6.47 4.93 -7.21
C LEU A 11 7.33 6.02 -7.83
N LEU A 12 7.77 6.96 -7.00
CA LEU A 12 8.87 7.83 -7.37
C LEU A 12 10.10 7.41 -6.57
N ILE A 13 11.09 6.86 -7.29
CA ILE A 13 12.42 6.63 -6.73
C ILE A 13 13.43 7.18 -7.72
N LYS A 14 13.92 8.37 -7.44
CA LYS A 14 15.18 8.84 -8.02
C LYS A 14 16.32 8.08 -7.32
N HIS A 15 17.12 7.36 -8.08
CA HIS A 15 18.39 6.73 -7.67
C HIS A 15 18.52 6.35 -6.18
N PHE A 16 18.12 5.13 -5.84
CA PHE A 16 18.21 4.55 -4.48
C PHE A 16 19.58 4.72 -3.80
N SER A 17 20.66 4.72 -4.58
CA SER A 17 22.03 4.83 -4.06
C SER A 17 22.29 6.15 -3.32
N ASN A 18 21.73 7.26 -3.79
CA ASN A 18 21.94 8.58 -3.18
C ASN A 18 21.02 8.84 -1.98
N LEU A 19 19.89 8.13 -1.89
CA LEU A 19 18.88 8.34 -0.83
C LEU A 19 19.18 7.59 0.48
N ARG A 20 20.26 6.79 0.50
CA ARG A 20 20.71 6.10 1.73
C ARG A 20 21.56 6.96 2.63
N ASP A 21 22.20 7.96 2.05
CA ASP A 21 23.17 8.81 2.71
C ASP A 21 22.48 10.08 3.20
N LEU A 22 22.44 10.27 4.52
CA LEU A 22 21.75 11.41 5.13
C LEU A 22 22.21 12.75 4.59
N ASP A 23 23.52 12.88 4.31
CA ASP A 23 24.13 14.11 3.83
C ASP A 23 23.76 14.46 2.37
N LYS A 24 23.15 13.52 1.64
CA LYS A 24 22.80 13.69 0.22
C LYS A 24 21.32 13.90 -0.04
N ILE A 25 20.47 13.72 0.97
CA ILE A 25 19.03 13.95 0.82
C ILE A 25 18.74 15.45 0.93
N THR A 26 17.79 15.88 0.09
CA THR A 26 17.30 17.26 0.10
C THR A 26 15.85 17.33 0.60
N PRO A 27 15.39 18.51 1.08
CA PRO A 27 13.97 18.72 1.37
C PRO A 27 13.07 18.39 0.16
N GLU A 28 13.51 18.69 -1.04
CA GLU A 28 12.80 18.43 -2.31
C GLU A 28 12.60 16.94 -2.55
N ASP A 29 13.60 16.09 -2.24
CA ASP A 29 13.47 14.63 -2.34
C ASP A 29 12.40 14.11 -1.37
N MET A 30 12.32 14.67 -0.16
CA MET A 30 11.30 14.34 0.84
C MET A 30 9.91 14.74 0.35
N ILE A 31 9.73 16.01 -0.08
CA ILE A 31 8.45 16.54 -0.54
C ILE A 31 7.96 15.76 -1.75
N GLN A 32 8.79 15.56 -2.77
CA GLN A 32 8.42 14.84 -3.98
C GLN A 32 8.03 13.39 -3.69
N SER A 33 8.77 12.71 -2.80
CA SER A 33 8.43 11.35 -2.41
C SER A 33 7.08 11.30 -1.68
N TYR A 34 6.81 12.27 -0.81
CA TYR A 34 5.54 12.37 -0.10
C TYR A 34 4.36 12.66 -1.04
N GLU A 35 4.52 13.61 -1.95
CA GLU A 35 3.49 13.95 -2.94
C GLU A 35 3.09 12.75 -3.78
N VAL A 36 4.08 12.03 -4.32
CA VAL A 36 3.80 10.89 -5.21
C VAL A 36 3.32 9.67 -4.44
N ASN A 37 3.97 9.32 -3.30
CA ASN A 37 3.74 8.05 -2.63
C ASN A 37 2.62 8.08 -1.59
N CYS A 38 2.20 9.27 -1.12
CA CYS A 38 1.18 9.43 -0.10
C CYS A 38 0.00 10.30 -0.58
N VAL A 39 0.26 11.53 -0.99
CA VAL A 39 -0.80 12.48 -1.39
C VAL A 39 -1.55 11.97 -2.61
N GLY A 40 -0.84 11.58 -3.68
CA GLY A 40 -1.45 11.06 -4.90
C GLY A 40 -2.42 9.88 -4.66
N PRO A 41 -1.98 8.79 -4.00
CA PRO A 41 -2.85 7.67 -3.65
C PRO A 41 -4.08 8.06 -2.82
N LEU A 42 -3.90 8.89 -1.80
CA LEU A 42 -5.01 9.32 -0.95
C LEU A 42 -6.06 10.11 -1.72
N PHE A 43 -5.61 11.07 -2.53
CA PHE A 43 -6.52 11.89 -3.33
C PHE A 43 -7.19 11.10 -4.46
N LEU A 44 -6.50 10.15 -5.08
CA LEU A 44 -7.13 9.23 -6.04
C LEU A 44 -8.24 8.41 -5.37
N ALA A 45 -7.99 7.85 -4.18
CA ALA A 45 -9.00 7.13 -3.43
C ALA A 45 -10.22 8.04 -3.11
N ARG A 46 -9.97 9.29 -2.71
CA ARG A 46 -11.01 10.29 -2.46
C ARG A 46 -11.89 10.55 -3.68
N GLU A 47 -11.28 10.79 -4.84
CA GLU A 47 -12.01 11.08 -6.09
C GLU A 47 -12.86 9.88 -6.55
N LEU A 48 -12.39 8.66 -6.29
CA LEU A 48 -13.10 7.43 -6.66
C LEU A 48 -14.09 6.95 -5.60
N LEU A 49 -14.14 7.59 -4.43
CA LEU A 49 -15.00 7.18 -3.31
C LEU A 49 -16.49 7.09 -3.66
N PRO A 50 -17.10 8.01 -4.46
CA PRO A 50 -18.50 7.88 -4.86
C PRO A 50 -18.79 6.58 -5.64
N LEU A 51 -17.86 6.17 -6.51
CA LEU A 51 -17.97 4.93 -7.31
C LEU A 51 -17.80 3.70 -6.42
N LEU A 52 -16.87 3.73 -5.47
CA LEU A 52 -16.68 2.65 -4.50
C LEU A 52 -17.93 2.46 -3.63
N LYS A 53 -18.51 3.54 -3.14
CA LYS A 53 -19.77 3.49 -2.36
C LYS A 53 -20.92 2.92 -3.18
N ALA A 54 -21.03 3.26 -4.46
CA ALA A 54 -22.05 2.73 -5.36
C ALA A 54 -21.87 1.24 -5.68
N ALA A 55 -20.64 0.70 -5.56
CA ALA A 55 -20.34 -0.71 -5.79
C ALA A 55 -20.68 -1.62 -4.60
N VAL A 56 -20.83 -1.06 -3.39
CA VAL A 56 -21.16 -1.83 -2.19
C VAL A 56 -22.64 -2.26 -2.24
N ASN A 57 -22.87 -3.57 -2.05
CA ASN A 57 -24.20 -4.13 -1.87
C ASN A 57 -24.47 -4.36 -0.37
N PRO A 58 -25.43 -3.68 0.26
CA PRO A 58 -25.70 -3.82 1.69
C PRO A 58 -26.23 -5.22 2.08
N GLU A 59 -26.70 -6.02 1.11
CA GLU A 59 -27.18 -7.39 1.35
C GLU A 59 -26.04 -8.41 1.40
N GLN A 60 -24.81 -8.01 1.06
CA GLN A 60 -23.62 -8.85 1.09
C GLN A 60 -22.80 -8.59 2.36
N PRO A 61 -21.93 -9.54 2.78
CA PRO A 61 -21.03 -9.33 3.90
C PRO A 61 -20.19 -8.07 3.71
N LYS A 62 -20.06 -7.25 4.76
CA LYS A 62 -19.20 -6.06 4.75
C LYS A 62 -17.74 -6.44 4.45
N PHE A 63 -16.98 -5.49 3.90
CA PHE A 63 -15.54 -5.61 3.66
C PHE A 63 -15.15 -6.83 2.78
N ASN A 64 -15.94 -7.08 1.75
CA ASN A 64 -15.67 -8.15 0.81
C ASN A 64 -14.94 -7.61 -0.42
N ILE A 65 -13.79 -8.22 -0.77
CA ILE A 65 -12.99 -7.87 -1.96
C ILE A 65 -13.81 -7.93 -3.27
N ASN A 66 -14.85 -8.74 -3.30
CA ASN A 66 -15.73 -8.88 -4.47
C ASN A 66 -16.75 -7.72 -4.61
N GLN A 67 -16.72 -6.72 -3.75
CA GLN A 67 -17.58 -5.54 -3.83
C GLN A 67 -16.77 -4.27 -4.11
N ALA A 68 -16.17 -3.70 -3.06
CA ALA A 68 -15.35 -2.51 -3.15
C ALA A 68 -14.16 -2.59 -2.21
N ALA A 69 -12.96 -2.29 -2.73
CA ALA A 69 -11.75 -2.29 -1.93
C ALA A 69 -10.77 -1.20 -2.35
N ILE A 70 -10.01 -0.69 -1.40
CA ILE A 70 -8.89 0.22 -1.57
C ILE A 70 -7.63 -0.49 -1.05
N ILE A 71 -6.75 -0.88 -1.95
CA ILE A 71 -5.48 -1.53 -1.61
C ILE A 71 -4.34 -0.54 -1.84
N MET A 72 -3.77 0.00 -0.77
CA MET A 72 -2.64 0.92 -0.83
C MET A 72 -1.33 0.13 -0.92
N MET A 73 -0.61 0.26 -2.04
CA MET A 73 0.68 -0.40 -2.19
C MET A 73 1.74 0.27 -1.34
N SER A 74 2.11 -0.41 -0.28
CA SER A 74 3.13 -0.02 0.67
C SER A 74 4.36 -0.91 0.59
N THR A 75 5.19 -0.91 1.60
CA THR A 75 6.44 -1.66 1.64
C THR A 75 6.80 -2.01 3.08
N ALA A 76 7.42 -3.16 3.31
CA ALA A 76 7.92 -3.55 4.63
C ALA A 76 8.89 -2.50 5.22
N VAL A 77 9.65 -1.80 4.37
CA VAL A 77 10.56 -0.73 4.86
C VAL A 77 9.82 0.52 5.38
N ALA A 78 8.49 0.58 5.26
CA ALA A 78 7.64 1.60 5.88
C ALA A 78 7.27 1.29 7.34
N SER A 79 7.51 0.06 7.79
CA SER A 79 7.35 -0.30 9.20
C SER A 79 8.40 0.41 10.06
N ILE A 80 7.95 1.08 11.10
CA ILE A 80 8.82 1.72 12.09
C ILE A 80 9.46 0.64 12.96
N GLU A 81 8.68 -0.36 13.36
CA GLU A 81 9.13 -1.45 14.21
C GLU A 81 10.18 -2.35 13.53
N GLU A 82 9.99 -2.68 12.23
CA GLU A 82 10.96 -3.50 11.46
C GLU A 82 12.17 -2.68 10.97
N ASN A 83 12.26 -1.38 11.28
CA ASN A 83 13.34 -0.53 10.76
C ASN A 83 14.66 -0.72 11.51
N SER A 84 15.37 -1.78 11.19
CA SER A 84 16.73 -2.04 11.68
C SER A 84 17.84 -1.52 10.76
N GLY A 85 17.50 -1.16 9.51
CA GLY A 85 18.50 -0.84 8.47
C GLY A 85 18.71 0.65 8.20
N GLY A 86 17.83 1.54 8.67
CA GLY A 86 17.88 2.98 8.39
C GLY A 86 17.91 3.34 6.91
N GLY A 87 18.39 4.53 6.57
CA GLY A 87 18.56 5.02 5.20
C GLY A 87 17.25 5.15 4.41
N ILE A 88 17.36 5.50 3.12
CA ILE A 88 16.25 5.70 2.18
C ILE A 88 15.08 6.54 2.76
N TYR A 89 15.44 7.58 3.50
CA TYR A 89 14.50 8.43 4.27
C TYR A 89 13.29 8.91 3.47
N PRO A 90 13.44 9.47 2.24
CA PRO A 90 12.29 9.95 1.48
C PRO A 90 11.27 8.86 1.19
N TYR A 91 11.75 7.66 0.85
CA TYR A 91 10.88 6.53 0.54
C TYR A 91 10.20 5.95 1.79
N ARG A 92 10.99 5.66 2.85
CA ARG A 92 10.44 5.11 4.10
C ARG A 92 9.38 6.03 4.68
N SER A 93 9.73 7.31 4.89
CA SER A 93 8.82 8.28 5.50
C SER A 93 7.56 8.51 4.68
N SER A 94 7.66 8.58 3.34
CA SER A 94 6.48 8.72 2.48
C SER A 94 5.56 7.49 2.51
N LYS A 95 6.13 6.28 2.61
CA LYS A 95 5.34 5.06 2.71
C LYS A 95 4.77 4.81 4.11
N SER A 96 5.45 5.26 5.17
CA SER A 96 4.88 5.30 6.54
C SER A 96 3.72 6.30 6.61
N ALA A 97 3.84 7.45 5.95
CA ALA A 97 2.76 8.42 5.82
C ALA A 97 1.56 7.84 5.04
N LEU A 98 1.81 7.07 3.97
CA LEU A 98 0.76 6.34 3.24
C LEU A 98 0.07 5.32 4.15
N ASN A 99 0.81 4.60 4.99
CA ASN A 99 0.24 3.65 5.97
C ASN A 99 -0.68 4.37 6.95
N MET A 100 -0.28 5.55 7.46
CA MET A 100 -1.11 6.37 8.33
C MET A 100 -2.37 6.86 7.60
N ALA A 101 -2.24 7.35 6.38
CA ALA A 101 -3.38 7.80 5.56
C ALA A 101 -4.36 6.64 5.30
N MET A 102 -3.84 5.46 4.95
CA MET A 102 -4.64 4.25 4.77
C MET A 102 -5.38 3.87 6.06
N LYS A 103 -4.68 3.90 7.21
CA LYS A 103 -5.29 3.57 8.50
C LYS A 103 -6.41 4.55 8.86
N SER A 104 -6.19 5.85 8.69
CA SER A 104 -7.23 6.88 8.89
C SER A 104 -8.43 6.63 7.97
N LEU A 105 -8.17 6.36 6.68
CA LEU A 105 -9.21 6.07 5.71
C LEU A 105 -10.01 4.82 6.09
N SER A 106 -9.37 3.79 6.63
CA SER A 106 -10.08 2.59 7.11
C SER A 106 -11.02 2.90 8.28
N VAL A 107 -10.63 3.78 9.17
CA VAL A 107 -11.50 4.22 10.29
C VAL A 107 -12.68 5.03 9.77
N ASP A 108 -12.43 5.99 8.88
CA ASP A 108 -13.48 6.86 8.30
C ASP A 108 -14.49 6.08 7.46
N LEU A 109 -14.05 5.00 6.81
CA LEU A 109 -14.90 4.17 5.94
C LEU A 109 -15.46 2.92 6.61
N LYS A 110 -15.31 2.77 7.92
CA LYS A 110 -15.73 1.58 8.69
C LYS A 110 -17.19 1.19 8.45
N GLU A 111 -18.09 2.16 8.31
CA GLU A 111 -19.52 1.89 8.15
C GLU A 111 -19.95 1.78 6.67
N THR A 112 -19.02 1.95 5.73
CA THR A 112 -19.35 1.97 4.29
C THR A 112 -19.35 0.61 3.63
N GLY A 113 -18.75 -0.40 4.25
CA GLY A 113 -18.54 -1.73 3.65
C GLY A 113 -17.37 -1.80 2.65
N ILE A 114 -16.62 -0.72 2.45
CA ILE A 114 -15.43 -0.68 1.59
C ILE A 114 -14.24 -1.25 2.35
N LEU A 115 -13.61 -2.30 1.84
CA LEU A 115 -12.38 -2.85 2.40
C LEU A 115 -11.21 -1.88 2.14
N VAL A 116 -10.45 -1.51 3.17
CA VAL A 116 -9.26 -0.64 3.05
C VAL A 116 -8.09 -1.31 3.73
N MET A 117 -6.95 -1.46 3.04
CA MET A 117 -5.74 -2.03 3.63
C MET A 117 -4.46 -1.58 2.91
N ALA A 118 -3.31 -1.80 3.54
CA ALA A 118 -2.00 -1.66 2.91
C ALA A 118 -1.40 -3.03 2.59
N MET A 119 -0.71 -3.13 1.45
CA MET A 119 -0.06 -4.36 1.01
C MET A 119 1.39 -4.12 0.61
N HIS A 120 2.28 -4.98 1.08
CA HIS A 120 3.67 -5.08 0.61
C HIS A 120 3.80 -6.21 -0.41
N PRO A 121 4.19 -5.91 -1.67
CA PRO A 121 4.30 -6.91 -2.73
C PRO A 121 5.50 -7.86 -2.59
N GLY A 122 6.35 -7.65 -1.57
CA GLY A 122 7.65 -8.31 -1.47
C GLY A 122 8.77 -7.53 -2.14
N TRP A 123 10.00 -8.02 -2.03
CA TRP A 123 11.14 -7.49 -2.79
C TRP A 123 11.27 -8.27 -4.09
N VAL A 124 10.74 -7.68 -5.16
CA VAL A 124 10.47 -8.34 -6.44
C VAL A 124 11.56 -8.02 -7.46
N LYS A 125 12.03 -9.01 -8.22
CA LYS A 125 12.97 -8.89 -9.34
C LYS A 125 12.36 -8.08 -10.48
N THR A 126 12.50 -6.76 -10.38
CA THR A 126 12.05 -5.76 -11.35
C THR A 126 13.19 -4.76 -11.56
N ARG A 127 13.01 -3.83 -12.49
CA ARG A 127 13.98 -2.73 -12.67
C ARG A 127 14.26 -1.99 -11.35
N MET A 128 13.28 -1.85 -10.48
CA MET A 128 13.43 -1.20 -9.18
C MET A 128 14.03 -2.11 -8.12
N GLY A 129 13.56 -3.34 -8.00
CA GLY A 129 14.03 -4.29 -6.98
C GLY A 129 15.46 -4.77 -7.24
N GLY A 130 15.90 -4.70 -8.49
CA GLY A 130 17.22 -5.15 -8.92
C GLY A 130 17.37 -6.67 -8.97
N PRO A 131 18.56 -7.17 -9.39
CA PRO A 131 18.80 -8.60 -9.59
C PRO A 131 18.88 -9.40 -8.29
N ASN A 132 19.16 -8.72 -7.17
CA ASN A 132 19.29 -9.35 -5.85
C ASN A 132 17.96 -9.51 -5.11
N ALA A 133 16.83 -9.09 -5.72
CA ALA A 133 15.51 -9.23 -5.12
C ALA A 133 15.17 -10.71 -4.85
N LEU A 134 14.37 -10.94 -3.81
CA LEU A 134 14.15 -12.27 -3.25
C LEU A 134 13.15 -13.12 -4.04
N ILE A 135 12.18 -12.49 -4.70
CA ILE A 135 11.11 -13.17 -5.41
C ILE A 135 10.99 -12.64 -6.84
N ASP A 136 10.44 -13.45 -7.73
CA ASP A 136 10.10 -13.03 -9.08
C ASP A 136 8.67 -12.41 -9.15
N THR A 137 8.31 -11.93 -10.32
CA THR A 137 7.00 -11.29 -10.54
C THR A 137 5.84 -12.28 -10.45
N GLU A 138 6.06 -13.55 -10.85
CA GLU A 138 5.04 -14.60 -10.80
C GLU A 138 4.69 -14.93 -9.34
N THR A 139 5.69 -15.19 -8.50
CA THR A 139 5.52 -15.42 -7.06
C THR A 139 4.82 -14.24 -6.37
N CYS A 140 5.23 -13.01 -6.71
CA CYS A 140 4.60 -11.82 -6.18
C CYS A 140 3.11 -11.74 -6.56
N CYS A 141 2.79 -11.83 -7.84
CA CYS A 141 1.41 -11.67 -8.32
C CYS A 141 0.49 -12.79 -7.84
N SER A 142 0.96 -14.05 -7.89
CA SER A 142 0.17 -15.19 -7.39
C SER A 142 -0.12 -15.05 -5.90
N GLY A 143 0.88 -14.74 -5.09
CA GLY A 143 0.68 -14.56 -3.65
C GLY A 143 -0.22 -13.37 -3.32
N MET A 144 -0.12 -12.25 -4.05
CA MET A 144 -1.04 -11.11 -3.88
C MET A 144 -2.48 -11.50 -4.21
N ILE A 145 -2.72 -12.23 -5.31
CA ILE A 145 -4.05 -12.69 -5.70
C ILE A 145 -4.63 -13.62 -4.63
N GLU A 146 -3.84 -14.59 -4.15
CA GLU A 146 -4.23 -15.50 -3.08
C GLU A 146 -4.58 -14.74 -1.80
N THR A 147 -3.73 -13.78 -1.39
CA THR A 147 -3.97 -12.92 -0.23
C THR A 147 -5.26 -12.13 -0.40
N LEU A 148 -5.44 -11.45 -1.54
CA LEU A 148 -6.65 -10.67 -1.81
C LEU A 148 -7.92 -11.50 -1.75
N ASN A 149 -7.89 -12.73 -2.30
CA ASN A 149 -9.04 -13.64 -2.28
C ASN A 149 -9.36 -14.20 -0.88
N SER A 150 -8.38 -14.17 0.04
CA SER A 150 -8.56 -14.63 1.42
C SER A 150 -9.00 -13.53 2.39
N LEU A 151 -9.04 -12.25 1.96
CA LEU A 151 -9.37 -11.12 2.82
C LEU A 151 -10.78 -11.19 3.39
N THR A 152 -10.88 -10.81 4.64
CA THR A 152 -12.12 -10.76 5.42
C THR A 152 -12.25 -9.40 6.13
N GLU A 153 -13.33 -9.21 6.87
CA GLU A 153 -13.52 -8.01 7.71
C GLU A 153 -12.35 -7.78 8.69
N LYS A 154 -11.67 -8.83 9.15
CA LYS A 154 -10.53 -8.72 10.08
C LYS A 154 -9.33 -8.01 9.47
N ASP A 155 -9.24 -8.00 8.15
CA ASP A 155 -8.13 -7.42 7.41
C ASP A 155 -8.38 -5.95 7.05
N HIS A 156 -9.56 -5.41 7.39
CA HIS A 156 -9.85 -4.00 7.23
C HIS A 156 -8.95 -3.15 8.12
N GLY A 157 -8.17 -2.27 7.52
CA GLY A 157 -7.15 -1.46 8.19
C GLY A 157 -5.88 -2.23 8.57
N ALA A 158 -5.64 -3.40 7.96
CA ALA A 158 -4.42 -4.19 8.15
C ALA A 158 -3.28 -3.75 7.22
N PHE A 159 -2.06 -4.15 7.59
CA PHE A 159 -0.87 -4.04 6.74
C PHE A 159 -0.30 -5.45 6.54
N LEU A 160 -0.43 -5.99 5.32
CA LEU A 160 -0.08 -7.36 5.00
C LEU A 160 1.03 -7.44 3.93
N ARG A 161 1.76 -8.55 3.93
CA ARG A 161 2.63 -8.97 2.83
C ARG A 161 1.82 -9.70 1.76
N TYR A 162 2.40 -9.83 0.56
CA TYR A 162 1.85 -10.60 -0.55
C TYR A 162 1.48 -12.05 -0.21
N ASN A 163 2.07 -12.61 0.84
CA ASN A 163 1.84 -13.98 1.33
C ASN A 163 0.95 -14.04 2.59
N ASN A 164 0.09 -13.06 2.78
CA ASN A 164 -0.88 -12.95 3.87
C ASN A 164 -0.27 -12.90 5.29
N THR A 165 0.99 -12.49 5.43
CA THR A 165 1.60 -12.27 6.75
C THR A 165 1.48 -10.80 7.17
N THR A 166 1.15 -10.56 8.42
CA THR A 166 1.03 -9.20 8.98
C THR A 166 2.40 -8.54 9.10
N ILE A 167 2.45 -7.23 8.80
CA ILE A 167 3.61 -6.37 9.06
C ILE A 167 3.24 -5.44 10.21
N PRO A 168 4.08 -5.32 11.25
CA PRO A 168 3.88 -4.32 12.30
C PRO A 168 4.07 -2.90 11.75
N TRP A 169 3.51 -1.90 12.45
CA TRP A 169 3.56 -0.49 12.02
C TRP A 169 4.92 0.18 12.20
#